data_741915da8fa78cf3329d053bace0f302
#
_entry.id   741915da8fa78cf3329d053bace0f302
#
_cell.length_a   1.000
_cell.length_b   1.000
_cell.length_c   1.000
_cell.angle_alpha   90.00
_cell.angle_beta   90.00
_cell.angle_gamma   90.00
#
_symmetry.space_group_name_H-M   'P 1'
#
loop_
_entity.id
_entity.type
_entity.pdbx_description
1 polymer ?
#
loop_
_entity_poly.entity_id
_entity_poly.type
_entity_poly.pdbx_seq_one_letter_code
_entity_poly.pdbx_strand_id
1 'polypeptide(L)'
;MTPPFLSPSKLREDLFLYLDVSQTAVSSALIRESDEAQKPIYYTIQAFKGVEARYFNIEKMVFALIIASRKLRLYFQAHSIIVLTNQPIKKAMNKLDAAGWLVFWAVELGKFDVKYRPNHNQSSSIG
;
A
#
# COMPACT_ATOMS: atom_id res chain seq x y z
N MET A 1 -14.67 -23.55 -12.20
CA MET A 1 -14.16 -23.36 -13.30
C MET A 1 -13.43 -22.15 -13.39
N THR A 2 -12.41 -22.28 -13.83
CA THR A 2 -11.66 -21.20 -13.94
C THR A 2 -12.27 -20.33 -14.85
N PRO A 3 -12.47 -19.25 -14.40
CA PRO A 3 -12.95 -18.32 -15.28
C PRO A 3 -11.99 -18.21 -16.36
N PRO A 4 -12.46 -18.58 -17.45
CA PRO A 4 -11.59 -18.54 -18.57
C PRO A 4 -11.16 -17.20 -18.93
N PHE A 5 -11.91 -16.28 -18.47
CA PHE A 5 -11.54 -14.98 -18.78
C PHE A 5 -10.33 -14.57 -18.06
N LEU A 6 -9.76 -15.42 -17.38
CA LEU A 6 -8.61 -15.05 -16.68
C LEU A 6 -7.43 -15.03 -17.54
N SER A 7 -7.43 -14.19 -18.50
CA SER A 7 -6.19 -13.84 -19.12
C SER A 7 -5.37 -13.15 -18.08
N PRO A 8 -4.23 -13.67 -17.70
CA PRO A 8 -3.46 -13.05 -16.65
C PRO A 8 -3.08 -11.62 -16.97
N SER A 9 -2.84 -11.33 -18.21
CA SER A 9 -2.43 -9.98 -18.55
C SER A 9 -3.55 -8.98 -18.33
N LYS A 10 -4.79 -9.40 -18.49
CA LYS A 10 -5.89 -8.49 -18.27
C LYS A 10 -6.24 -8.38 -16.81
N LEU A 11 -6.19 -9.50 -16.11
CA LEU A 11 -6.61 -9.50 -14.74
C LEU A 11 -5.59 -8.94 -13.81
N ARG A 12 -4.36 -8.92 -14.26
CA ARG A 12 -3.29 -8.45 -13.41
C ARG A 12 -2.89 -7.04 -13.74
N GLU A 13 -3.87 -6.22 -14.05
CA GLU A 13 -3.52 -4.82 -14.20
C GLU A 13 -2.97 -4.31 -12.89
N ASP A 14 -2.08 -3.35 -12.98
CA ASP A 14 -1.52 -2.73 -11.80
C ASP A 14 -2.53 -1.78 -11.19
N LEU A 15 -2.68 -1.85 -9.90
CA LEU A 15 -3.46 -0.88 -9.15
C LEU A 15 -2.50 -0.06 -8.31
N PHE A 16 -2.86 1.18 -8.07
CA PHE A 16 -1.99 2.11 -7.37
C PHE A 16 -2.56 2.41 -6.00
N LEU A 17 -1.71 2.39 -5.01
CA LEU A 17 -2.12 2.62 -3.64
C LEU A 17 -1.40 3.84 -3.11
N TYR A 18 -2.17 4.87 -2.76
CA TYR A 18 -1.64 6.05 -2.12
C TYR A 18 -1.83 5.89 -0.62
N LEU A 19 -0.81 6.17 0.13
CA LEU A 19 -0.87 6.12 1.58
C LEU A 19 -0.71 7.50 2.16
N ASP A 20 -1.46 7.79 3.20
CA ASP A 20 -1.35 9.06 3.89
C ASP A 20 -1.37 8.82 5.39
N VAL A 21 -0.57 9.59 6.10
CA VAL A 21 -0.41 9.45 7.53
C VAL A 21 -0.58 10.81 8.18
N SER A 22 -1.46 10.87 9.16
CA SER A 22 -1.60 12.06 9.98
C SER A 22 -1.22 11.72 11.41
N GLN A 23 -1.39 12.66 12.31
CA GLN A 23 -1.10 12.40 13.71
C GLN A 23 -2.11 11.46 14.35
N THR A 24 -3.30 11.37 13.77
CA THR A 24 -4.38 10.63 14.41
C THR A 24 -4.82 9.39 13.65
N ALA A 25 -4.43 9.26 12.40
CA ALA A 25 -4.92 8.16 11.58
C ALA A 25 -4.02 7.90 10.39
N VAL A 26 -4.19 6.72 9.81
CA VAL A 26 -3.60 6.42 8.51
C VAL A 26 -4.73 6.18 7.53
N SER A 27 -4.49 6.50 6.27
CA SER A 27 -5.48 6.27 5.23
C SER A 27 -4.82 5.77 3.97
N SER A 28 -5.63 5.17 3.13
CA SER A 28 -5.15 4.72 1.83
C SER A 28 -6.23 4.89 0.78
N ALA A 29 -5.80 5.06 -0.45
CA ALA A 29 -6.70 5.14 -1.59
C ALA A 29 -6.17 4.20 -2.65
N LEU A 30 -7.01 3.26 -3.06
CA LEU A 30 -6.67 2.32 -4.11
C LEU A 30 -7.26 2.85 -5.42
N ILE A 31 -6.41 2.99 -6.42
CA ILE A 31 -6.74 3.69 -7.64
C ILE A 31 -6.46 2.79 -8.82
N ARG A 32 -7.36 2.82 -9.79
CA ARG A 32 -7.13 2.21 -11.09
C ARG A 32 -6.83 3.32 -12.08
N GLU A 33 -5.77 3.15 -12.86
CA GLU A 33 -5.55 4.09 -13.95
C GLU A 33 -6.20 3.56 -15.19
N SER A 34 -6.99 4.39 -15.82
CA SER A 34 -7.53 4.08 -17.13
C SER A 34 -6.91 5.05 -18.13
N ASP A 35 -7.29 4.92 -19.39
CA ASP A 35 -6.63 5.66 -20.46
C ASP A 35 -6.62 7.16 -20.23
N GLU A 36 -7.62 7.67 -19.58
CA GLU A 36 -7.76 9.10 -19.49
C GLU A 36 -7.75 9.65 -18.09
N ALA A 37 -7.89 8.83 -17.08
CA ALA A 37 -8.01 9.35 -15.74
C ALA A 37 -7.76 8.27 -14.72
N GLN A 38 -7.47 8.70 -13.52
CA GLN A 38 -7.38 7.82 -12.37
C GLN A 38 -8.76 7.68 -11.78
N LYS A 39 -9.13 6.46 -11.46
CA LYS A 39 -10.43 6.19 -10.87
C LYS A 39 -10.25 5.54 -9.53
N PRO A 40 -10.73 6.16 -8.45
CA PRO A 40 -10.63 5.53 -7.14
C PRO A 40 -11.51 4.28 -7.08
N ILE A 41 -10.96 3.24 -6.49
CA ILE A 41 -11.68 2.00 -6.28
C ILE A 41 -12.19 1.96 -4.86
N TYR A 42 -11.34 2.34 -3.91
CA TYR A 42 -11.68 2.18 -2.51
C TYR A 42 -10.80 3.08 -1.65
N TYR A 43 -11.34 3.49 -0.51
CA TYR A 43 -10.57 4.23 0.50
C TYR A 43 -10.62 3.48 1.81
N THR A 44 -9.56 3.58 2.58
CA THR A 44 -9.57 3.07 3.95
C THR A 44 -9.05 4.14 4.88
N ILE A 45 -9.57 4.16 6.09
CA ILE A 45 -9.10 5.04 7.14
C ILE A 45 -9.06 4.22 8.42
N GLN A 46 -7.97 4.38 9.17
CA GLN A 46 -7.83 3.68 10.44
C GLN A 46 -7.23 4.64 11.45
N ALA A 47 -8.01 4.95 12.47
CA ALA A 47 -7.53 5.79 13.56
C ALA A 47 -6.51 5.02 14.38
N PHE A 48 -5.54 5.74 14.93
CA PHE A 48 -4.62 5.14 15.88
C PHE A 48 -5.34 4.95 17.20
N LYS A 49 -5.18 3.78 17.79
CA LYS A 49 -5.88 3.46 19.04
C LYS A 49 -4.96 3.08 20.17
N GLY A 50 -3.69 3.14 19.98
CA GLY A 50 -2.79 2.71 21.03
C GLY A 50 -1.37 3.06 20.66
N VAL A 51 -0.50 2.08 20.78
CA VAL A 51 0.92 2.33 20.57
C VAL A 51 1.25 2.81 19.17
N GLU A 52 0.38 2.53 18.18
CA GLU A 52 0.64 2.97 16.82
C GLU A 52 0.78 4.48 16.71
N ALA A 53 0.12 5.20 17.59
CA ALA A 53 0.23 6.65 17.56
C ALA A 53 1.64 7.13 17.86
N ARG A 54 2.44 6.29 18.48
CA ARG A 54 3.82 6.61 18.84
C ARG A 54 4.84 6.11 17.84
N TYR A 55 4.40 5.44 16.78
CA TYR A 55 5.33 4.95 15.76
C TYR A 55 5.99 6.13 15.05
N PHE A 56 7.20 5.92 14.57
CA PHE A 56 7.82 6.87 13.67
C PHE A 56 7.03 6.90 12.36
N ASN A 57 7.21 7.97 11.60
CA ASN A 57 6.45 8.13 10.36
C ASN A 57 6.59 6.95 9.43
N ILE A 58 7.81 6.42 9.29
CA ILE A 58 7.99 5.28 8.40
C ILE A 58 7.24 4.05 8.91
N GLU A 59 7.17 3.89 10.22
CA GLU A 59 6.42 2.79 10.80
C GLU A 59 4.93 2.97 10.60
N LYS A 60 4.46 4.21 10.69
CA LYS A 60 3.05 4.50 10.42
C LYS A 60 2.69 4.21 8.97
N MET A 61 3.62 4.47 8.06
CA MET A 61 3.39 4.15 6.65
C MET A 61 3.30 2.64 6.44
N VAL A 62 4.17 1.87 7.09
CA VAL A 62 4.09 0.41 7.01
C VAL A 62 2.78 -0.07 7.61
N PHE A 63 2.37 0.52 8.72
CA PHE A 63 1.09 0.19 9.33
C PHE A 63 -0.06 0.49 8.38
N ALA A 64 -0.01 1.63 7.69
CA ALA A 64 -1.04 1.98 6.72
C ALA A 64 -1.11 0.93 5.61
N LEU A 65 0.04 0.46 5.15
CA LEU A 65 0.08 -0.54 4.10
C LEU A 65 -0.50 -1.87 4.58
N ILE A 66 -0.19 -2.27 5.80
CA ILE A 66 -0.74 -3.50 6.37
C ILE A 66 -2.26 -3.40 6.49
N ILE A 67 -2.76 -2.28 7.00
CA ILE A 67 -4.20 -2.09 7.12
C ILE A 67 -4.86 -2.16 5.76
N ALA A 68 -4.26 -1.49 4.76
CA ALA A 68 -4.81 -1.54 3.41
C ALA A 68 -4.83 -2.97 2.86
N SER A 69 -3.74 -3.72 3.08
CA SER A 69 -3.67 -5.08 2.56
C SER A 69 -4.74 -5.97 3.19
N ARG A 70 -5.07 -5.73 4.45
CA ARG A 70 -6.08 -6.52 5.13
C ARG A 70 -7.49 -6.14 4.70
N LYS A 71 -7.74 -4.85 4.58
CA LYS A 71 -9.06 -4.37 4.21
C LYS A 71 -9.35 -4.55 2.73
N LEU A 72 -8.32 -4.54 1.90
CA LEU A 72 -8.45 -4.65 0.45
C LEU A 72 -7.86 -5.95 -0.05
N ARG A 73 -7.99 -6.98 0.74
CA ARG A 73 -7.30 -8.25 0.51
C ARG A 73 -7.54 -8.83 -0.87
N LEU A 74 -8.76 -8.76 -1.35
CA LEU A 74 -9.08 -9.35 -2.65
C LEU A 74 -8.35 -8.64 -3.77
N TYR A 75 -8.19 -7.33 -3.64
CA TYR A 75 -7.45 -6.59 -4.66
C TYR A 75 -5.97 -6.91 -4.59
N PHE A 76 -5.43 -7.04 -3.38
CA PHE A 76 -4.02 -7.39 -3.22
C PHE A 76 -3.73 -8.79 -3.75
N GLN A 77 -4.69 -9.70 -3.67
CA GLN A 77 -4.50 -11.04 -4.17
C GLN A 77 -4.61 -11.11 -5.69
N ALA A 78 -5.42 -10.26 -6.27
CA ALA A 78 -5.74 -10.36 -7.69
C ALA A 78 -4.87 -9.47 -8.57
N HIS A 79 -4.18 -8.49 -8.01
CA HIS A 79 -3.47 -7.49 -8.80
C HIS A 79 -2.10 -7.23 -8.23
N SER A 80 -1.22 -6.69 -9.06
CA SER A 80 0.01 -6.09 -8.56
C SER A 80 -0.35 -4.73 -7.97
N ILE A 81 0.13 -4.47 -6.79
CA ILE A 81 -0.15 -3.22 -6.09
C ILE A 81 1.09 -2.36 -6.11
N ILE A 82 0.98 -1.17 -6.70
CA ILE A 82 2.08 -0.23 -6.75
C ILE A 82 1.84 0.80 -5.66
N VAL A 83 2.66 0.76 -4.65
CA VAL A 83 2.56 1.71 -3.55
C VAL A 83 3.31 2.97 -3.93
N LEU A 84 2.61 4.09 -3.95
CA LEU A 84 3.20 5.36 -4.31
C LEU A 84 3.54 6.12 -3.04
N THR A 85 4.81 6.31 -2.80
CA THR A 85 5.26 6.96 -1.59
C THR A 85 6.68 7.46 -1.77
N ASN A 86 7.00 8.57 -1.12
CA ASN A 86 8.36 9.05 -1.08
C ASN A 86 9.11 8.57 0.16
N GLN A 87 8.44 7.78 1.00
CA GLN A 87 9.08 7.20 2.17
C GLN A 87 9.78 5.90 1.79
N PRO A 88 10.92 5.59 2.40
CA PRO A 88 11.67 4.38 2.05
C PRO A 88 11.11 3.12 2.72
N ILE A 89 9.87 2.79 2.42
CA ILE A 89 9.19 1.67 3.06
C ILE A 89 9.91 0.35 2.77
N LYS A 90 10.26 0.14 1.50
CA LYS A 90 10.90 -1.11 1.13
C LYS A 90 12.22 -1.29 1.89
N LYS A 91 12.96 -0.19 2.01
CA LYS A 91 14.23 -0.23 2.72
C LYS A 91 14.02 -0.52 4.20
N ALA A 92 13.00 0.09 4.79
CA ALA A 92 12.70 -0.14 6.20
C ALA A 92 12.30 -1.58 6.45
N MET A 93 11.53 -2.17 5.55
CA MET A 93 11.09 -3.54 5.73
C MET A 93 12.19 -4.55 5.49
N ASN A 94 13.23 -4.16 4.77
CA ASN A 94 14.37 -5.05 4.56
C ASN A 94 15.34 -5.06 5.72
N LYS A 95 15.18 -4.18 6.68
CA LYS A 95 16.03 -4.17 7.85
C LYS A 95 15.46 -5.11 8.88
N LEU A 96 15.89 -6.35 8.83
CA LEU A 96 15.32 -7.38 9.68
C LEU A 96 15.69 -7.24 11.15
N ASP A 97 16.65 -6.39 11.45
CA ASP A 97 16.99 -6.11 12.83
C ASP A 97 16.11 -5.03 13.43
N ALA A 98 15.13 -4.59 12.67
CA ALA A 98 14.14 -3.65 13.19
C ALA A 98 13.26 -4.36 14.20
N ALA A 99 12.30 -3.65 14.75
CA ALA A 99 11.39 -4.21 15.73
C ALA A 99 10.77 -5.50 15.22
N GLY A 100 10.57 -6.47 16.09
CA GLY A 100 10.09 -7.79 15.69
C GLY A 100 8.76 -7.75 14.95
N TRP A 101 7.88 -6.82 15.29
CA TRP A 101 6.59 -6.74 14.62
C TRP A 101 6.72 -6.35 13.14
N LEU A 102 7.79 -5.64 12.77
CA LEU A 102 8.02 -5.35 11.35
C LEU A 102 8.33 -6.61 10.57
N VAL A 103 8.96 -7.58 11.18
CA VAL A 103 9.25 -8.84 10.52
C VAL A 103 7.94 -9.56 10.17
N PHE A 104 7.00 -9.57 11.10
CA PHE A 104 5.71 -10.21 10.84
C PHE A 104 4.98 -9.51 9.71
N TRP A 105 5.02 -8.17 9.69
CA TRP A 105 4.36 -7.43 8.63
C TRP A 105 5.03 -7.66 7.28
N ALA A 106 6.35 -7.76 7.26
CA ALA A 106 7.07 -8.04 6.03
C ALA A 106 6.68 -9.42 5.48
N VAL A 107 6.55 -10.40 6.35
CA VAL A 107 6.13 -11.73 5.95
C VAL A 107 4.70 -11.69 5.40
N GLU A 108 3.83 -10.98 6.08
CA GLU A 108 2.45 -10.88 5.65
C GLU A 108 2.34 -10.24 4.26
N LEU A 109 3.07 -9.14 4.05
CA LEU A 109 3.03 -8.45 2.76
C LEU A 109 3.74 -9.23 1.66
N GLY A 110 4.68 -10.08 2.03
CA GLY A 110 5.40 -10.90 1.06
C GLY A 110 4.53 -11.89 0.32
N LYS A 111 3.30 -12.10 0.78
CA LYS A 111 2.37 -12.96 0.10
C LYS A 111 1.76 -12.32 -1.13
N PHE A 112 1.94 -11.02 -1.29
CA PHE A 112 1.33 -10.25 -2.37
C PHE A 112 2.40 -9.66 -3.27
N ASP A 113 1.98 -9.28 -4.46
CA ASP A 113 2.89 -8.62 -5.39
C ASP A 113 2.80 -7.11 -5.16
N VAL A 114 3.63 -6.61 -4.27
CA VAL A 114 3.64 -5.21 -3.88
C VAL A 114 4.95 -4.59 -4.35
N LYS A 115 4.85 -3.50 -5.10
CA LYS A 115 5.99 -2.75 -5.59
C LYS A 115 5.92 -1.33 -5.06
N TYR A 116 7.05 -0.67 -5.01
CA TYR A 116 7.13 0.68 -4.44
C TYR A 116 7.70 1.62 -5.47
N ARG A 117 7.07 2.78 -5.62
CA ARG A 117 7.55 3.81 -6.54
C ARG A 117 7.41 5.18 -5.89
N PRO A 118 8.26 6.13 -6.26
CA PRO A 118 8.11 7.48 -5.75
C PRO A 118 6.80 8.09 -6.20
N ASN A 119 6.26 8.97 -5.37
CA ASN A 119 5.04 9.66 -5.71
C ASN A 119 5.40 10.94 -6.45
N HIS A 120 5.54 10.84 -7.77
CA HIS A 120 5.95 11.97 -8.57
C HIS A 120 4.94 13.09 -8.59
N ASN A 121 3.67 12.74 -8.45
CA ASN A 121 2.64 13.78 -8.45
C ASN A 121 2.85 14.76 -7.33
N GLN A 122 3.23 14.25 -6.18
CA GLN A 122 3.44 15.11 -5.05
C GLN A 122 4.65 16.00 -5.25
N SER A 123 5.72 15.45 -5.79
CA SER A 123 6.90 16.27 -5.99
C SER A 123 6.69 17.28 -7.06
N SER A 124 5.93 16.97 -8.08
CA SER A 124 5.71 17.95 -9.14
C SER A 124 4.84 19.09 -8.65
N SER A 125 3.97 18.85 -7.72
CA SER A 125 3.12 19.94 -7.24
C SER A 125 3.91 20.96 -6.46
N ILE A 126 5.06 20.59 -5.97
CA ILE A 126 5.88 21.50 -5.24
C ILE A 126 6.75 22.32 -6.15
N GLY A 127 7.08 21.73 -7.23
CA GLY A 127 7.99 22.35 -8.20
C GLY A 127 7.44 23.57 -8.80
#